data_334e45bc812a1547d5bf149b4943f986
#
_entry.id   334e45bc812a1547d5bf149b4943f986
#
_cell.length_a   1.000
_cell.length_b   1.000
_cell.length_c   1.000
_cell.angle_alpha   90.00
_cell.angle_beta   90.00
_cell.angle_gamma   90.00
#
_symmetry.space_group_name_H-M   'P 1'
#
loop_
_entity.id
_entity.type
_entity.pdbx_description
1 polymer ?
#
loop_
_entity_poly.entity_id
_entity_poly.type
_entity_poly.pdbx_seq_one_letter_code
_entity_poly.pdbx_strand_id
1 'polypeptide(L)'
;LLNDLRSPAVRFPASWDKTLFASQTQIIRQLLDHDPSQRPTPMAMLRSPLLPPKMEDEFVQELVRLAANPTSVHRHELIHALFSRPQNDKLRDYTFDTGAQGEEDDVLVGVVCRYLRDTFQCRGAVPVHPPLLFPPSDEYGEESNIVRLLDKTGNVVFLPFDLTVPLARICARSGHMRLKRFDIADVYRENLLAGGQPRAVLAASYDIISQEPDPSAEAEVLALMYELLQMPGLAGEAWNVELSHESILRVFLQRFPAQFHSALLEALPQYLARGSDARVRHLLGSAGMPVSLLDEVDAWNIYEDFDTAVHTLAELLTPEERTKLAEPLAHLVSVVRLAREFSVQSKIYLVPLFSHSHTHYRNGTMMAVSKMSSGGKHRDVLAVGGRYDELLRRFSYPRIGSPQEPRH
;
A
#
# COMPACT_ATOMS: atom_id res chain seq x y z
N LEU A 1 22.74 -29.52 31.45
CA LEU A 1 21.81 -29.86 30.34
C LEU A 1 21.95 -31.33 29.94
N LEU A 2 23.14 -31.84 29.52
CA LEU A 2 23.36 -33.23 29.13
C LEU A 2 23.17 -34.22 30.31
N ASN A 3 23.58 -33.86 31.52
CA ASN A 3 23.34 -34.66 32.71
C ASN A 3 21.86 -34.67 33.14
N ASP A 4 21.14 -33.58 32.91
CA ASP A 4 19.70 -33.51 33.18
C ASP A 4 18.90 -34.37 32.20
N LEU A 5 19.33 -34.43 30.94
CA LEU A 5 18.72 -35.30 29.91
C LEU A 5 18.99 -36.78 30.15
N ARG A 6 20.05 -37.13 30.88
CA ARG A 6 20.41 -38.52 31.29
C ARG A 6 19.75 -38.93 32.61
N SER A 7 19.14 -37.99 33.33
CA SER A 7 18.44 -38.30 34.59
C SER A 7 17.05 -38.87 34.28
N PRO A 8 16.66 -39.99 34.94
CA PRO A 8 15.31 -40.55 34.77
C PRO A 8 14.21 -39.65 35.33
N ALA A 9 14.56 -38.61 36.08
CA ALA A 9 13.58 -37.65 36.62
C ALA A 9 13.47 -36.42 35.75
N VAL A 10 12.30 -36.23 35.11
CA VAL A 10 11.98 -35.03 34.33
C VAL A 10 11.94 -33.83 35.27
N ARG A 11 12.83 -32.84 35.03
CA ARG A 11 12.87 -31.58 35.78
C ARG A 11 12.10 -30.51 35.03
N PHE A 12 11.18 -29.87 35.73
CA PHE A 12 10.44 -28.72 35.23
C PHE A 12 11.05 -27.42 35.78
N PRO A 13 10.96 -26.30 35.02
CA PRO A 13 11.37 -24.99 35.52
C PRO A 13 10.67 -24.62 36.83
N ALA A 14 11.33 -23.83 37.69
CA ALA A 14 10.74 -23.40 38.98
C ALA A 14 9.43 -22.61 38.80
N SER A 15 9.26 -21.95 37.63
CA SER A 15 8.04 -21.23 37.24
C SER A 15 6.90 -22.14 36.75
N TRP A 16 7.15 -23.48 36.64
CA TRP A 16 6.14 -24.41 36.18
C TRP A 16 5.22 -24.82 37.31
N ASP A 17 3.96 -24.39 37.25
CA ASP A 17 2.95 -24.81 38.21
C ASP A 17 2.41 -26.20 37.87
N LYS A 18 2.82 -27.20 38.65
CA LYS A 18 2.44 -28.61 38.46
C LYS A 18 0.97 -28.87 38.79
N THR A 19 0.33 -27.98 39.53
CA THR A 19 -1.08 -28.15 39.91
C THR A 19 -1.98 -27.56 38.81
N LEU A 20 -1.59 -26.41 38.29
CA LEU A 20 -2.29 -25.76 37.21
C LEU A 20 -2.17 -26.52 35.86
N PHE A 21 -0.99 -27.13 35.62
CA PHE A 21 -0.67 -27.88 34.42
C PHE A 21 -0.51 -29.38 34.67
N ALA A 22 -1.38 -29.98 35.50
CA ALA A 22 -1.26 -31.38 35.89
C ALA A 22 -1.27 -32.36 34.72
N SER A 23 -2.22 -32.22 33.79
CA SER A 23 -2.36 -33.06 32.59
C SER A 23 -1.14 -32.94 31.67
N GLN A 24 -0.71 -31.69 31.41
CA GLN A 24 0.47 -31.41 30.58
C GLN A 24 1.76 -31.96 31.23
N THR A 25 1.87 -31.86 32.56
CA THR A 25 2.98 -32.40 33.31
C THR A 25 3.07 -33.94 33.16
N GLN A 26 1.91 -34.60 33.18
CA GLN A 26 1.85 -36.06 33.03
C GLN A 26 2.20 -36.48 31.59
N ILE A 27 1.70 -35.81 30.57
CA ILE A 27 2.04 -36.10 29.17
C ILE A 27 3.53 -35.90 28.91
N ILE A 28 4.11 -34.78 29.38
CA ILE A 28 5.53 -34.48 29.17
C ILE A 28 6.39 -35.57 29.83
N ARG A 29 6.01 -36.05 31.00
CA ARG A 29 6.73 -37.16 31.64
C ARG A 29 6.68 -38.45 30.81
N GLN A 30 5.50 -38.79 30.25
CA GLN A 30 5.37 -39.97 29.40
C GLN A 30 6.19 -39.86 28.10
N LEU A 31 6.24 -38.68 27.50
CA LEU A 31 7.00 -38.45 26.27
C LEU A 31 8.51 -38.45 26.48
N LEU A 32 8.96 -38.05 27.65
CA LEU A 32 10.36 -37.97 28.02
C LEU A 32 10.83 -39.23 28.81
N ASP A 33 10.03 -40.31 28.84
CA ASP A 33 10.44 -41.56 29.44
C ASP A 33 11.73 -42.08 28.79
N HIS A 34 12.68 -42.56 29.63
CA HIS A 34 13.95 -43.08 29.15
C HIS A 34 13.81 -44.38 28.38
N ASP A 35 12.82 -45.20 28.72
CA ASP A 35 12.49 -46.41 27.97
C ASP A 35 11.61 -46.05 26.77
N PRO A 36 12.10 -46.19 25.53
CA PRO A 36 11.31 -45.91 24.35
C PRO A 36 10.02 -46.73 24.25
N SER A 37 9.96 -47.91 24.85
CA SER A 37 8.78 -48.80 24.85
C SER A 37 7.64 -48.26 25.71
N GLN A 38 7.95 -47.41 26.70
CA GLN A 38 6.98 -46.79 27.60
C GLN A 38 6.41 -45.45 27.01
N ARG A 39 7.03 -44.97 25.97
CA ARG A 39 6.54 -43.74 25.31
C ARG A 39 5.26 -44.02 24.53
N PRO A 40 4.23 -43.21 24.72
CA PRO A 40 3.00 -43.40 23.98
C PRO A 40 3.22 -43.18 22.47
N THR A 41 2.57 -44.02 21.66
CA THR A 41 2.53 -43.80 20.21
C THR A 41 1.71 -42.56 19.88
N PRO A 42 1.93 -41.91 18.72
CA PRO A 42 1.10 -40.75 18.29
C PRO A 42 -0.40 -41.04 18.32
N MET A 43 -0.80 -42.26 17.97
CA MET A 43 -2.19 -42.69 18.02
C MET A 43 -2.72 -42.86 19.46
N ALA A 44 -1.91 -43.36 20.36
CA ALA A 44 -2.25 -43.42 21.79
C ALA A 44 -2.37 -42.03 22.41
N MET A 45 -1.51 -41.10 22.00
CA MET A 45 -1.58 -39.69 22.40
C MET A 45 -2.87 -39.04 21.96
N LEU A 46 -3.28 -39.18 20.70
CA LEU A 46 -4.52 -38.60 20.17
C LEU A 46 -5.78 -39.13 20.88
N ARG A 47 -5.72 -40.34 21.48
CA ARG A 47 -6.81 -40.93 22.24
C ARG A 47 -6.72 -40.68 23.74
N SER A 48 -5.67 -40.01 24.17
CA SER A 48 -5.44 -39.76 25.60
C SER A 48 -6.41 -38.69 26.15
N PRO A 49 -7.07 -38.96 27.29
CA PRO A 49 -7.93 -37.97 27.93
C PRO A 49 -7.12 -36.81 28.57
N LEU A 50 -5.79 -36.92 28.59
CA LEU A 50 -4.90 -35.88 29.10
C LEU A 50 -4.67 -34.74 28.09
N LEU A 51 -4.97 -34.97 26.79
CA LEU A 51 -5.00 -33.92 25.80
C LEU A 51 -6.37 -33.24 25.80
N PRO A 52 -6.45 -31.94 25.50
CA PRO A 52 -7.74 -31.30 25.31
C PRO A 52 -8.51 -32.08 24.23
N PRO A 53 -9.84 -32.22 24.37
CA PRO A 53 -10.63 -32.92 23.37
C PRO A 53 -10.37 -32.32 21.99
N LYS A 54 -10.04 -33.17 21.03
CA LYS A 54 -9.93 -32.76 19.63
C LYS A 54 -11.31 -32.26 19.23
N MET A 55 -11.43 -30.97 18.94
CA MET A 55 -12.65 -30.48 18.29
C MET A 55 -12.73 -31.22 16.94
N GLU A 56 -13.83 -31.89 16.70
CA GLU A 56 -14.08 -32.56 15.44
C GLU A 56 -13.92 -31.55 14.32
N ASP A 57 -13.16 -31.87 13.29
CA ASP A 57 -12.87 -30.94 12.20
C ASP A 57 -14.16 -30.37 11.56
N GLU A 58 -15.24 -31.18 11.56
CA GLU A 58 -16.56 -30.79 11.10
C GLU A 58 -17.17 -29.64 11.94
N PHE A 59 -17.02 -29.68 13.27
CA PHE A 59 -17.52 -28.62 14.14
C PHE A 59 -16.75 -27.32 13.96
N VAL A 60 -15.42 -27.42 13.79
CA VAL A 60 -14.58 -26.23 13.49
C VAL A 60 -14.92 -25.67 12.12
N GLN A 61 -15.07 -26.54 11.12
CA GLN A 61 -15.47 -26.12 9.77
C GLN A 61 -16.85 -25.44 9.77
N GLU A 62 -17.82 -25.97 10.52
CA GLU A 62 -19.15 -25.38 10.62
C GLU A 62 -19.11 -24.03 11.35
N LEU A 63 -18.33 -23.88 12.44
CA LEU A 63 -18.12 -22.60 13.10
C LEU A 63 -17.47 -21.57 12.18
N VAL A 64 -16.45 -21.98 11.43
CA VAL A 64 -15.79 -21.12 10.44
C VAL A 64 -16.76 -20.71 9.33
N ARG A 65 -17.57 -21.66 8.85
CA ARG A 65 -18.58 -21.41 7.81
C ARG A 65 -19.67 -20.44 8.31
N LEU A 66 -20.14 -20.61 9.54
CA LEU A 66 -21.12 -19.71 10.17
C LEU A 66 -20.53 -18.31 10.39
N ALA A 67 -19.27 -18.23 10.81
CA ALA A 67 -18.56 -16.96 11.00
C ALA A 67 -18.27 -16.26 9.65
N ALA A 68 -17.99 -17.01 8.60
CA ALA A 68 -17.73 -16.49 7.26
C ALA A 68 -18.99 -16.04 6.52
N ASN A 69 -20.16 -16.52 6.89
CA ASN A 69 -21.43 -16.16 6.23
C ASN A 69 -21.92 -14.78 6.70
N PRO A 70 -21.90 -13.74 5.86
CA PRO A 70 -22.27 -12.36 6.26
C PRO A 70 -23.75 -12.23 6.67
N THR A 71 -24.62 -13.14 6.24
CA THR A 71 -26.08 -13.11 6.51
C THR A 71 -26.50 -13.97 7.70
N SER A 72 -25.54 -14.66 8.34
CA SER A 72 -25.86 -15.53 9.48
C SER A 72 -26.13 -14.72 10.74
N VAL A 73 -27.29 -14.98 11.39
CA VAL A 73 -27.63 -14.41 12.70
C VAL A 73 -26.58 -14.79 13.76
N HIS A 74 -26.09 -16.02 13.71
CA HIS A 74 -25.07 -16.52 14.64
C HIS A 74 -23.72 -15.81 14.50
N ARG A 75 -23.42 -15.26 13.32
CA ARG A 75 -22.21 -14.43 13.15
C ARG A 75 -22.24 -13.21 14.05
N HIS A 76 -23.37 -12.50 14.10
CA HIS A 76 -23.53 -11.32 14.96
C HIS A 76 -23.41 -11.67 16.44
N GLU A 77 -24.01 -12.78 16.86
CA GLU A 77 -23.93 -13.27 18.24
C GLU A 77 -22.49 -13.62 18.63
N LEU A 78 -21.74 -14.29 17.73
CA LEU A 78 -20.35 -14.69 17.94
C LEU A 78 -19.44 -13.48 18.06
N ILE A 79 -19.60 -12.50 17.18
CA ILE A 79 -18.85 -11.25 17.21
C ILE A 79 -19.21 -10.43 18.44
N HIS A 80 -20.50 -10.30 18.76
CA HIS A 80 -20.93 -9.64 19.98
C HIS A 80 -20.33 -10.28 21.23
N ALA A 81 -20.28 -11.61 21.29
CA ALA A 81 -19.67 -12.34 22.39
C ALA A 81 -18.15 -12.09 22.48
N LEU A 82 -17.44 -11.96 21.36
CA LEU A 82 -16.02 -11.62 21.32
C LEU A 82 -15.76 -10.22 21.89
N PHE A 83 -16.56 -9.22 21.47
CA PHE A 83 -16.43 -7.84 21.97
C PHE A 83 -16.94 -7.65 23.40
N SER A 84 -17.81 -8.54 23.89
CA SER A 84 -18.35 -8.51 25.24
C SER A 84 -17.54 -9.28 26.27
N ARG A 85 -16.46 -9.94 25.85
CA ARG A 85 -15.57 -10.64 26.78
C ARG A 85 -14.94 -9.62 27.74
N PRO A 86 -14.98 -9.89 29.07
CA PRO A 86 -14.23 -9.06 30.00
C PRO A 86 -12.76 -9.10 29.62
N GLN A 87 -12.15 -7.93 29.54
CA GLN A 87 -10.71 -7.83 29.28
C GLN A 87 -9.96 -8.57 30.39
N ASN A 88 -9.16 -9.52 30.00
CA ASN A 88 -8.23 -10.17 30.92
C ASN A 88 -7.08 -9.16 31.14
N ASP A 89 -6.76 -8.83 32.38
CA ASP A 89 -5.67 -7.90 32.76
C ASP A 89 -4.28 -8.27 32.23
N LYS A 90 -4.19 -9.43 31.56
CA LYS A 90 -2.97 -9.93 30.88
C LYS A 90 -2.96 -9.63 29.38
N LEU A 91 -3.90 -8.83 28.87
CA LEU A 91 -3.86 -8.39 27.48
C LEU A 91 -2.64 -7.51 27.25
N ARG A 92 -1.99 -7.73 26.13
CA ARG A 92 -0.82 -6.99 25.68
C ARG A 92 -1.13 -5.49 25.69
N ASP A 93 -0.36 -4.73 26.45
CA ASP A 93 -0.45 -3.28 26.44
C ASP A 93 0.31 -2.74 25.23
N TYR A 94 -0.45 -2.35 24.22
CA TYR A 94 0.10 -1.82 22.97
C TYR A 94 0.77 -0.44 23.12
N THR A 95 0.65 0.24 24.27
CA THR A 95 1.28 1.54 24.50
C THR A 95 2.80 1.46 24.62
N PHE A 96 3.34 0.29 24.94
CA PHE A 96 4.79 0.04 25.04
C PHE A 96 5.47 -0.30 23.70
N ASP A 97 4.69 -0.56 22.64
CA ASP A 97 5.23 -0.92 21.32
C ASP A 97 5.52 0.32 20.44
N THR A 98 5.27 1.51 20.94
CA THR A 98 5.61 2.75 20.24
C THR A 98 7.09 3.05 20.43
N GLY A 99 7.87 2.98 19.34
CA GLY A 99 9.25 3.50 19.36
C GLY A 99 9.23 4.96 19.81
N ALA A 100 10.11 5.33 20.75
CA ALA A 100 10.26 6.71 21.16
C ALA A 100 10.65 7.56 19.95
N GLN A 101 9.72 8.39 19.46
CA GLN A 101 10.06 9.52 18.59
C GLN A 101 10.77 10.55 19.45
N GLY A 102 11.88 11.11 18.97
CA GLY A 102 12.60 12.14 19.71
C GLY A 102 11.80 13.43 19.72
N GLU A 103 11.83 14.17 20.83
CA GLU A 103 11.16 15.50 20.95
C GLU A 103 11.58 16.48 19.84
N GLU A 104 12.82 16.38 19.35
CA GLU A 104 13.35 17.20 18.26
C GLU A 104 12.64 16.91 16.93
N ASP A 105 12.29 15.64 16.65
CA ASP A 105 11.56 15.23 15.46
C ASP A 105 10.14 15.80 15.46
N ASP A 106 9.48 15.85 16.63
CA ASP A 106 8.12 16.38 16.77
C ASP A 106 8.06 17.90 16.47
N VAL A 107 9.07 18.65 16.91
CA VAL A 107 9.19 20.10 16.62
C VAL A 107 9.36 20.32 15.12
N LEU A 108 10.25 19.54 14.47
CA LEU A 108 10.49 19.63 13.03
C LEU A 108 9.22 19.29 12.24
N VAL A 109 8.54 18.21 12.59
CA VAL A 109 7.25 17.82 11.99
C VAL A 109 6.23 18.96 12.12
N GLY A 110 6.14 19.60 13.30
CA GLY A 110 5.24 20.74 13.52
C GLY A 110 5.54 21.93 12.60
N VAL A 111 6.82 22.24 12.37
CA VAL A 111 7.25 23.30 11.44
C VAL A 111 6.88 22.96 10.01
N VAL A 112 7.18 21.74 9.56
CA VAL A 112 6.86 21.26 8.20
C VAL A 112 5.35 21.28 7.97
N CYS A 113 4.54 20.77 8.89
CA CYS A 113 3.09 20.79 8.79
C CYS A 113 2.51 22.21 8.67
N ARG A 114 3.08 23.16 9.40
CA ARG A 114 2.67 24.57 9.30
C ARG A 114 2.99 25.12 7.92
N TYR A 115 4.21 24.91 7.43
CA TYR A 115 4.62 25.37 6.10
C TYR A 115 3.72 24.78 5.00
N LEU A 116 3.46 23.49 5.03
CA LEU A 116 2.57 22.82 4.08
C LEU A 116 1.17 23.42 4.12
N ARG A 117 0.60 23.59 5.32
CA ARG A 117 -0.74 24.17 5.49
C ARG A 117 -0.82 25.59 4.91
N ASP A 118 0.14 26.44 5.24
CA ASP A 118 0.17 27.82 4.76
C ASP A 118 0.30 27.87 3.23
N THR A 119 1.17 27.04 2.65
CA THR A 119 1.34 26.94 1.18
C THR A 119 0.05 26.46 0.49
N PHE A 120 -0.60 25.44 1.03
CA PHE A 120 -1.85 24.90 0.45
C PHE A 120 -3.00 25.94 0.55
N GLN A 121 -3.11 26.64 1.67
CA GLN A 121 -4.12 27.69 1.86
C GLN A 121 -3.88 28.89 0.96
N CYS A 122 -2.64 29.29 0.74
CA CYS A 122 -2.30 30.36 -0.21
C CYS A 122 -2.73 30.05 -1.65
N ARG A 123 -2.83 28.77 -2.00
CA ARG A 123 -3.35 28.29 -3.29
C ARG A 123 -4.88 28.10 -3.31
N GLY A 124 -5.56 28.51 -2.24
CA GLY A 124 -7.01 28.46 -2.12
C GLY A 124 -7.58 27.10 -1.73
N ALA A 125 -6.74 26.19 -1.23
CA ALA A 125 -7.23 24.90 -0.76
C ALA A 125 -7.80 25.00 0.67
N VAL A 126 -8.86 24.23 0.91
CA VAL A 126 -9.49 24.10 2.23
C VAL A 126 -9.18 22.75 2.86
N PRO A 127 -9.06 22.65 4.18
CA PRO A 127 -8.85 21.39 4.85
C PRO A 127 -10.13 20.53 4.77
N VAL A 128 -10.00 19.29 4.30
CA VAL A 128 -11.09 18.30 4.27
C VAL A 128 -10.53 16.96 4.75
N HIS A 129 -11.05 16.49 5.87
CA HIS A 129 -10.63 15.26 6.52
C HIS A 129 -11.59 14.11 6.21
N PRO A 130 -11.17 13.06 5.52
CA PRO A 130 -11.95 11.85 5.35
C PRO A 130 -12.22 11.15 6.71
N PRO A 131 -13.28 10.32 6.81
CA PRO A 131 -13.46 9.46 7.97
C PRO A 131 -12.30 8.50 8.18
N LEU A 132 -12.00 8.17 9.44
CA LEU A 132 -10.94 7.25 9.82
C LEU A 132 -11.21 5.81 9.32
N LEU A 133 -12.47 5.38 9.33
CA LEU A 133 -12.86 4.03 8.93
C LEU A 133 -13.58 4.07 7.59
N PHE A 134 -13.18 3.20 6.68
CA PHE A 134 -13.83 3.06 5.38
C PHE A 134 -13.96 1.57 4.98
N PRO A 135 -14.94 1.23 4.12
CA PRO A 135 -15.14 -0.15 3.71
C PRO A 135 -13.98 -0.65 2.83
N PRO A 136 -13.78 -1.98 2.75
CA PRO A 136 -12.78 -2.58 1.88
C PRO A 136 -12.81 -2.03 0.46
N SER A 137 -11.66 -1.97 -0.18
CA SER A 137 -11.48 -1.49 -1.54
C SER A 137 -10.57 -2.42 -2.32
N ASP A 138 -10.97 -2.79 -3.53
CA ASP A 138 -10.18 -3.58 -4.46
C ASP A 138 -8.99 -2.80 -5.05
N GLU A 139 -8.91 -1.49 -4.75
CA GLU A 139 -7.76 -0.65 -5.15
C GLU A 139 -6.47 -1.03 -4.45
N TYR A 140 -6.57 -1.69 -3.31
CA TYR A 140 -5.44 -2.23 -2.58
C TYR A 140 -5.34 -3.72 -2.86
N GLY A 141 -4.23 -4.20 -3.38
CA GLY A 141 -4.00 -5.62 -3.63
C GLY A 141 -4.12 -6.46 -2.35
N GLU A 142 -4.34 -7.76 -2.50
CA GLU A 142 -4.49 -8.71 -1.39
C GLU A 142 -3.25 -8.74 -0.47
N GLU A 143 -2.07 -8.55 -1.04
CA GLU A 143 -0.78 -8.55 -0.33
C GLU A 143 -0.42 -7.19 0.29
N SER A 144 -1.31 -6.20 0.19
CA SER A 144 -1.07 -4.89 0.79
C SER A 144 -1.05 -4.98 2.31
N ASN A 145 -0.11 -4.27 2.94
CA ASN A 145 -0.02 -4.15 4.40
C ASN A 145 -1.03 -3.14 4.97
N ILE A 146 -2.24 -3.15 4.43
CA ILE A 146 -3.35 -2.33 4.92
C ILE A 146 -3.91 -2.88 6.23
N VAL A 147 -4.17 -2.01 7.18
CA VAL A 147 -4.75 -2.38 8.47
C VAL A 147 -6.23 -2.69 8.32
N ARG A 148 -6.60 -3.94 8.62
CA ARG A 148 -7.97 -4.44 8.59
C ARG A 148 -8.49 -4.60 10.01
N LEU A 149 -9.69 -4.06 10.26
CA LEU A 149 -10.37 -4.14 11.55
C LEU A 149 -11.77 -4.73 11.35
N LEU A 150 -12.35 -5.21 12.43
CA LEU A 150 -13.75 -5.60 12.47
C LEU A 150 -14.54 -4.55 13.26
N ASP A 151 -15.63 -4.07 12.72
CA ASP A 151 -16.58 -3.25 13.47
C ASP A 151 -17.44 -4.12 14.42
N LYS A 152 -18.24 -3.47 15.27
CA LYS A 152 -19.13 -4.17 16.21
C LYS A 152 -20.19 -5.06 15.54
N THR A 153 -20.44 -4.85 14.27
CA THR A 153 -21.38 -5.65 13.46
C THR A 153 -20.68 -6.75 12.68
N GLY A 154 -19.34 -6.86 12.80
CA GLY A 154 -18.52 -7.86 12.15
C GLY A 154 -18.20 -7.57 10.70
N ASN A 155 -18.37 -6.34 10.26
CA ASN A 155 -17.91 -5.94 8.94
C ASN A 155 -16.43 -5.60 9.00
N VAL A 156 -15.71 -5.99 7.94
CA VAL A 156 -14.33 -5.57 7.77
C VAL A 156 -14.31 -4.10 7.38
N VAL A 157 -13.49 -3.32 8.07
CA VAL A 157 -13.23 -1.92 7.79
C VAL A 157 -11.72 -1.70 7.72
N PHE A 158 -11.30 -0.68 6.97
CA PHE A 158 -9.90 -0.35 6.78
C PHE A 158 -9.56 0.97 7.46
N LEU A 159 -8.34 1.06 8.00
CA LEU A 159 -7.70 2.35 8.28
C LEU A 159 -7.11 2.94 7.00
N PRO A 160 -6.95 4.28 6.91
CA PRO A 160 -6.37 4.92 5.75
C PRO A 160 -4.96 4.40 5.45
N PHE A 161 -4.78 3.82 4.27
CA PHE A 161 -3.47 3.45 3.74
C PHE A 161 -2.83 4.61 2.97
N ASP A 162 -3.66 5.42 2.34
CA ASP A 162 -3.35 6.69 1.69
C ASP A 162 -4.49 7.68 1.93
N LEU A 163 -4.32 8.93 1.51
CA LEU A 163 -5.33 9.97 1.63
C LEU A 163 -6.16 10.14 0.34
N THR A 164 -5.80 9.47 -0.75
CA THR A 164 -6.43 9.59 -2.07
C THR A 164 -7.71 8.77 -2.18
N VAL A 165 -7.65 7.46 -1.85
CA VAL A 165 -8.79 6.55 -1.98
C VAL A 165 -9.95 6.94 -1.06
N PRO A 166 -9.75 7.26 0.23
CA PRO A 166 -10.82 7.76 1.10
C PRO A 166 -11.46 9.04 0.57
N LEU A 167 -10.65 9.98 0.05
CA LEU A 167 -11.16 11.20 -0.55
C LEU A 167 -11.98 10.92 -1.80
N ALA A 168 -11.46 10.13 -2.73
CA ALA A 168 -12.14 9.80 -3.97
C ALA A 168 -13.55 9.24 -3.71
N ARG A 169 -13.69 8.39 -2.67
CA ARG A 169 -15.00 7.88 -2.23
C ARG A 169 -15.95 8.98 -1.76
N ILE A 170 -15.45 9.94 -0.99
CA ILE A 170 -16.26 11.07 -0.50
C ILE A 170 -16.69 11.95 -1.66
N CYS A 171 -15.74 12.34 -2.50
CA CYS A 171 -16.03 13.22 -3.64
C CYS A 171 -17.04 12.59 -4.61
N ALA A 172 -16.87 11.30 -4.91
CA ALA A 172 -17.79 10.58 -5.78
C ALA A 172 -19.22 10.52 -5.23
N ARG A 173 -19.40 10.49 -3.91
CA ARG A 173 -20.71 10.42 -3.24
C ARG A 173 -21.33 11.78 -2.96
N SER A 174 -20.51 12.75 -2.57
CA SER A 174 -21.00 14.10 -2.23
C SER A 174 -21.35 14.94 -3.45
N GLY A 175 -20.91 14.52 -4.65
CA GLY A 175 -21.16 15.26 -5.89
C GLY A 175 -20.45 16.62 -5.93
N HIS A 176 -19.32 16.76 -5.22
CA HIS A 176 -18.51 17.96 -5.30
C HIS A 176 -18.01 18.14 -6.74
N MET A 177 -18.38 19.25 -7.35
CA MET A 177 -18.06 19.54 -8.74
C MET A 177 -16.82 20.42 -8.89
N ARG A 178 -16.44 21.14 -7.86
CA ARG A 178 -15.27 22.02 -7.83
C ARG A 178 -14.75 22.15 -6.42
N LEU A 179 -13.53 21.68 -6.18
CA LEU A 179 -12.93 21.67 -4.84
C LEU A 179 -11.40 21.70 -4.99
N LYS A 180 -10.74 22.64 -4.30
CA LYS A 180 -9.33 22.54 -3.96
C LYS A 180 -9.27 22.21 -2.48
N ARG A 181 -8.63 21.12 -2.15
CA ARG A 181 -8.54 20.67 -0.74
C ARG A 181 -7.15 20.18 -0.40
N PHE A 182 -6.86 20.14 0.89
CA PHE A 182 -5.70 19.44 1.43
C PHE A 182 -6.06 18.67 2.69
N ASP A 183 -5.20 17.70 3.03
CA ASP A 183 -5.23 17.01 4.31
C ASP A 183 -3.79 16.72 4.77
N ILE A 184 -3.56 16.81 6.07
CA ILE A 184 -2.32 16.41 6.72
C ILE A 184 -2.74 15.51 7.86
N ALA A 185 -2.59 14.21 7.69
CA ALA A 185 -3.12 13.20 8.60
C ALA A 185 -2.29 11.92 8.59
N ASP A 186 -2.45 11.10 9.61
CA ASP A 186 -1.82 9.79 9.71
C ASP A 186 -2.44 8.80 8.73
N VAL A 187 -1.58 8.06 8.06
CA VAL A 187 -1.91 6.86 7.30
C VAL A 187 -1.27 5.65 7.98
N TYR A 188 -1.87 4.49 7.85
CA TYR A 188 -1.54 3.34 8.66
C TYR A 188 -1.04 2.18 7.83
N ARG A 189 -0.05 1.46 8.37
CA ARG A 189 0.53 0.24 7.79
C ARG A 189 0.46 -0.87 8.82
N GLU A 190 0.10 -2.07 8.40
CA GLU A 190 0.15 -3.25 9.25
C GLU A 190 1.59 -3.59 9.63
N ASN A 191 1.82 -3.90 10.89
CA ASN A 191 3.13 -4.34 11.36
C ASN A 191 3.21 -5.86 11.28
N LEU A 192 3.71 -6.38 10.16
CA LEU A 192 3.78 -7.81 9.87
C LEU A 192 4.75 -8.57 10.80
N LEU A 193 5.77 -7.90 11.35
CA LEU A 193 6.83 -8.56 12.10
C LEU A 193 6.53 -8.75 13.59
N ALA A 194 5.68 -7.93 14.18
CA ALA A 194 5.50 -7.88 15.63
C ALA A 194 4.07 -8.17 16.13
N GLY A 195 3.06 -8.24 15.25
CA GLY A 195 1.64 -8.37 15.68
C GLY A 195 1.25 -7.28 16.70
N GLY A 196 1.88 -6.11 16.61
CA GLY A 196 1.73 -4.98 17.51
C GLY A 196 0.82 -3.90 16.94
N GLN A 197 1.03 -2.67 17.40
CA GLN A 197 0.32 -1.50 16.86
C GLN A 197 0.59 -1.32 15.37
N PRO A 198 -0.42 -0.89 14.58
CA PRO A 198 -0.19 -0.39 13.25
C PRO A 198 0.85 0.75 13.26
N ARG A 199 1.74 0.75 12.28
CA ARG A 199 2.67 1.87 12.10
C ARG A 199 1.93 3.05 11.52
N ALA A 200 1.88 4.16 12.25
CA ALA A 200 1.40 5.44 11.74
C ALA A 200 2.52 6.14 10.95
N VAL A 201 2.16 6.75 9.83
CA VAL A 201 3.04 7.59 9.01
C VAL A 201 2.29 8.86 8.67
N LEU A 202 2.84 10.01 9.04
CA LEU A 202 2.22 11.29 8.68
C LEU A 202 2.35 11.53 7.17
N ALA A 203 1.22 11.79 6.53
CA ALA A 203 1.13 12.08 5.11
C ALA A 203 0.43 13.42 4.86
N ALA A 204 0.78 14.08 3.78
CA ALA A 204 0.08 15.26 3.29
C ALA A 204 -0.45 15.02 1.89
N SER A 205 -1.67 15.47 1.61
CA SER A 205 -2.26 15.44 0.27
C SER A 205 -2.83 16.80 -0.11
N TYR A 206 -2.77 17.09 -1.39
CA TYR A 206 -3.37 18.27 -2.02
C TYR A 206 -4.08 17.82 -3.28
N ASP A 207 -5.35 18.17 -3.42
CA ASP A 207 -6.19 17.68 -4.50
C ASP A 207 -7.01 18.82 -5.14
N ILE A 208 -7.11 18.76 -6.46
CA ILE A 208 -7.95 19.65 -7.26
C ILE A 208 -9.03 18.81 -7.93
N ILE A 209 -10.27 19.05 -7.60
CA ILE A 209 -11.44 18.45 -8.25
C ILE A 209 -12.04 19.51 -9.16
N SER A 210 -12.22 19.18 -10.46
CA SER A 210 -12.85 20.04 -11.45
C SER A 210 -13.84 19.26 -12.30
N GLN A 211 -14.77 19.96 -12.94
CA GLN A 211 -15.75 19.33 -13.83
C GLN A 211 -15.19 18.97 -15.20
N GLU A 212 -14.28 19.78 -15.69
CA GLU A 212 -13.71 19.64 -17.03
C GLU A 212 -12.25 19.19 -16.96
N PRO A 213 -11.84 18.33 -17.87
CA PRO A 213 -10.45 17.94 -18.01
C PRO A 213 -9.63 19.12 -18.53
N ASP A 214 -8.84 19.74 -17.65
CA ASP A 214 -7.98 20.87 -17.98
C ASP A 214 -6.55 20.56 -17.53
N PRO A 215 -5.53 20.60 -18.42
CA PRO A 215 -4.13 20.39 -18.06
C PRO A 215 -3.59 21.44 -17.07
N SER A 216 -4.31 22.54 -16.85
CA SER A 216 -3.90 23.58 -15.89
C SER A 216 -3.91 23.07 -14.45
N ALA A 217 -4.81 22.15 -14.08
CA ALA A 217 -4.87 21.57 -12.75
C ALA A 217 -3.59 20.72 -12.47
N GLU A 218 -3.18 19.91 -13.43
CA GLU A 218 -1.96 19.10 -13.33
C GLU A 218 -0.71 19.99 -13.30
N ALA A 219 -0.68 21.04 -14.13
CA ALA A 219 0.41 22.01 -14.13
C ALA A 219 0.50 22.79 -12.79
N GLU A 220 -0.65 23.12 -12.18
CA GLU A 220 -0.71 23.75 -10.87
C GLU A 220 -0.13 22.82 -9.78
N VAL A 221 -0.45 21.51 -9.83
CA VAL A 221 0.11 20.52 -8.90
C VAL A 221 1.63 20.40 -9.08
N LEU A 222 2.13 20.37 -10.33
CA LEU A 222 3.57 20.37 -10.60
C LEU A 222 4.25 21.64 -10.06
N ALA A 223 3.62 22.79 -10.21
CA ALA A 223 4.13 24.05 -9.67
C ALA A 223 4.13 24.07 -8.14
N LEU A 224 3.11 23.48 -7.53
CA LEU A 224 3.10 23.29 -6.07
C LEU A 224 4.22 22.35 -5.60
N MET A 225 4.40 21.20 -6.26
CA MET A 225 5.50 20.28 -5.95
C MET A 225 6.86 21.00 -6.04
N TYR A 226 7.06 21.81 -7.08
CA TYR A 226 8.28 22.58 -7.24
C TYR A 226 8.45 23.63 -6.13
N GLU A 227 7.38 24.33 -5.75
CA GLU A 227 7.41 25.31 -4.64
C GLU A 227 7.79 24.66 -3.32
N LEU A 228 7.24 23.49 -3.02
CA LEU A 228 7.56 22.74 -1.80
C LEU A 228 9.02 22.32 -1.74
N LEU A 229 9.67 22.07 -2.88
CA LEU A 229 11.09 21.76 -2.94
C LEU A 229 11.99 22.96 -2.61
N GLN A 230 11.44 24.18 -2.60
CA GLN A 230 12.18 25.38 -2.15
C GLN A 230 12.15 25.57 -0.63
N MET A 231 11.47 24.68 0.10
CA MET A 231 11.44 24.71 1.56
C MET A 231 12.85 24.55 2.15
N PRO A 232 13.19 25.29 3.23
CA PRO A 232 14.44 25.07 3.95
C PRO A 232 14.60 23.59 4.36
N GLY A 233 15.77 23.02 4.05
CA GLY A 233 16.04 21.59 4.26
C GLY A 233 15.85 20.70 3.02
N LEU A 234 15.06 21.14 2.03
CA LEU A 234 14.97 20.49 0.70
C LEU A 234 15.64 21.31 -0.39
N ALA A 235 15.68 22.64 -0.22
CA ALA A 235 16.30 23.56 -1.17
C ALA A 235 17.81 23.29 -1.33
N GLY A 236 18.25 23.23 -2.59
CA GLY A 236 19.65 22.93 -2.93
C GLY A 236 19.98 21.44 -3.09
N GLU A 237 19.05 20.53 -2.79
CA GLU A 237 19.18 19.12 -3.14
C GLU A 237 18.74 18.85 -4.59
N ALA A 238 19.32 17.80 -5.20
CA ALA A 238 19.06 17.44 -6.58
C ALA A 238 17.74 16.62 -6.71
N TRP A 239 16.62 17.30 -6.48
CA TRP A 239 15.29 16.70 -6.72
C TRP A 239 14.94 16.75 -8.20
N ASN A 240 14.33 15.67 -8.70
CA ASN A 240 13.81 15.55 -10.04
C ASN A 240 12.29 15.53 -10.00
N VAL A 241 11.68 16.27 -10.92
CA VAL A 241 10.24 16.20 -11.18
C VAL A 241 10.03 15.19 -12.32
N GLU A 242 9.25 14.18 -12.08
CA GLU A 242 8.98 13.09 -13.00
C GLU A 242 7.53 13.11 -13.42
N LEU A 243 7.32 12.83 -14.70
CA LEU A 243 6.02 12.84 -15.33
C LEU A 243 5.85 11.62 -16.21
N SER A 244 4.67 11.05 -16.24
CA SER A 244 4.27 9.98 -17.13
C SER A 244 2.76 9.99 -17.36
N HIS A 245 2.29 9.07 -18.16
CA HIS A 245 0.86 8.79 -18.35
C HIS A 245 0.63 7.27 -18.28
N GLU A 246 -0.41 6.85 -17.59
CA GLU A 246 -0.67 5.41 -17.39
C GLU A 246 -0.80 4.65 -18.72
N SER A 247 -1.32 5.31 -19.76
CA SER A 247 -1.41 4.69 -21.08
C SER A 247 -0.05 4.32 -21.68
N ILE A 248 1.03 5.02 -21.32
CA ILE A 248 2.40 4.66 -21.78
C ILE A 248 2.81 3.35 -21.11
N LEU A 249 2.64 3.25 -19.79
CA LEU A 249 2.90 2.01 -19.05
C LEU A 249 2.04 0.85 -19.58
N ARG A 250 0.79 1.09 -19.89
CA ARG A 250 -0.12 0.08 -20.44
C ARG A 250 0.31 -0.40 -21.82
N VAL A 251 0.73 0.49 -22.71
CA VAL A 251 1.29 0.12 -24.03
C VAL A 251 2.54 -0.71 -23.87
N PHE A 252 3.43 -0.32 -22.94
CA PHE A 252 4.61 -1.11 -22.59
C PHE A 252 4.21 -2.52 -22.14
N LEU A 253 3.32 -2.66 -21.16
CA LEU A 253 2.88 -3.96 -20.65
C LEU A 253 2.24 -4.85 -21.72
N GLN A 254 1.54 -4.28 -22.70
CA GLN A 254 0.93 -5.04 -23.81
C GLN A 254 1.96 -5.75 -24.71
N ARG A 255 3.23 -5.34 -24.68
CA ARG A 255 4.32 -6.02 -25.42
C ARG A 255 4.75 -7.33 -24.77
N PHE A 256 4.32 -7.58 -23.52
CA PHE A 256 4.70 -8.75 -22.75
C PHE A 256 3.51 -9.69 -22.55
N PRO A 257 3.76 -11.01 -22.51
CA PRO A 257 2.72 -11.97 -22.10
C PRO A 257 2.14 -11.65 -20.74
N ALA A 258 0.84 -11.79 -20.57
CA ALA A 258 0.10 -11.43 -19.35
C ALA A 258 0.66 -12.07 -18.07
N GLN A 259 1.25 -13.26 -18.19
CA GLN A 259 1.88 -13.98 -17.06
C GLN A 259 3.05 -13.22 -16.43
N PHE A 260 3.69 -12.29 -17.15
CA PHE A 260 4.81 -11.50 -16.64
C PHE A 260 4.40 -10.13 -16.11
N HIS A 261 3.15 -9.70 -16.30
CA HIS A 261 2.72 -8.35 -15.92
C HIS A 261 2.87 -8.09 -14.41
N SER A 262 2.51 -9.06 -13.56
CA SER A 262 2.66 -8.92 -12.10
C SER A 262 4.14 -8.76 -11.71
N ALA A 263 5.00 -9.64 -12.23
CA ALA A 263 6.44 -9.59 -11.94
C ALA A 263 7.09 -8.28 -12.45
N LEU A 264 6.67 -7.79 -13.63
CA LEU A 264 7.12 -6.49 -14.14
C LEU A 264 6.70 -5.36 -13.21
N LEU A 265 5.42 -5.25 -12.85
CA LEU A 265 4.91 -4.20 -11.99
C LEU A 265 5.55 -4.19 -10.60
N GLU A 266 5.92 -5.33 -10.07
CA GLU A 266 6.67 -5.47 -8.81
C GLU A 266 8.14 -5.02 -8.97
N ALA A 267 8.76 -5.33 -10.12
CA ALA A 267 10.15 -5.02 -10.39
C ALA A 267 10.39 -3.56 -10.83
N LEU A 268 9.43 -2.94 -11.56
CA LEU A 268 9.60 -1.60 -12.14
C LEU A 268 9.99 -0.51 -11.14
N PRO A 269 9.41 -0.40 -9.93
CA PRO A 269 9.83 0.60 -8.95
C PRO A 269 11.30 0.44 -8.53
N GLN A 270 11.77 -0.80 -8.45
CA GLN A 270 13.16 -1.11 -8.11
C GLN A 270 14.09 -0.84 -9.29
N TYR A 271 13.63 -1.11 -10.52
CA TYR A 271 14.35 -0.86 -11.76
C TYR A 271 14.66 0.61 -11.96
N LEU A 272 13.63 1.47 -11.82
CA LEU A 272 13.78 2.93 -11.90
C LEU A 272 14.73 3.48 -10.82
N ALA A 273 14.75 2.84 -9.63
CA ALA A 273 15.60 3.28 -8.54
C ALA A 273 17.11 3.04 -8.78
N ARG A 274 17.48 2.07 -9.62
CA ARG A 274 18.87 1.56 -9.69
C ARG A 274 19.47 1.48 -11.10
N GLY A 275 18.72 1.85 -12.13
CA GLY A 275 19.13 1.60 -13.53
C GLY A 275 19.03 0.11 -13.87
N SER A 276 19.72 -0.33 -14.94
CA SER A 276 19.76 -1.75 -15.31
C SER A 276 20.53 -2.58 -14.27
N ASP A 277 19.94 -2.78 -13.10
CA ASP A 277 20.56 -3.55 -12.04
C ASP A 277 20.47 -5.04 -12.41
N ALA A 278 21.59 -5.72 -12.40
CA ALA A 278 21.69 -7.17 -12.57
C ALA A 278 20.70 -7.93 -11.64
N ARG A 279 20.33 -7.33 -10.52
CA ARG A 279 19.36 -7.86 -9.56
C ARG A 279 17.95 -7.87 -10.11
N VAL A 280 17.50 -6.80 -10.77
CA VAL A 280 16.16 -6.73 -11.38
C VAL A 280 16.07 -7.68 -12.56
N ARG A 281 17.11 -7.71 -13.41
CA ARG A 281 17.23 -8.71 -14.48
C ARG A 281 17.22 -10.14 -13.94
N HIS A 282 17.90 -10.38 -12.81
CA HIS A 282 17.87 -11.68 -12.14
C HIS A 282 16.47 -12.01 -11.60
N LEU A 283 15.77 -11.05 -11.00
CA LEU A 283 14.41 -11.23 -10.47
C LEU A 283 13.41 -11.57 -11.58
N LEU A 284 13.43 -10.83 -12.69
CA LEU A 284 12.60 -11.10 -13.86
C LEU A 284 12.99 -12.41 -14.56
N GLY A 285 14.31 -12.71 -14.64
CA GLY A 285 14.80 -13.98 -15.15
C GLY A 285 14.40 -15.17 -14.31
N SER A 286 14.39 -15.04 -12.97
CA SER A 286 13.88 -16.07 -12.05
C SER A 286 12.37 -16.30 -12.16
N ALA A 287 11.61 -15.28 -12.59
CA ALA A 287 10.21 -15.39 -12.97
C ALA A 287 10.01 -16.06 -14.36
N GLY A 288 11.09 -16.50 -15.00
CA GLY A 288 11.05 -17.17 -16.30
C GLY A 288 10.99 -16.26 -17.52
N MET A 289 11.33 -14.97 -17.37
CA MET A 289 11.32 -14.03 -18.48
C MET A 289 12.53 -14.27 -19.40
N PRO A 290 12.35 -14.43 -20.74
CA PRO A 290 13.42 -14.58 -21.70
C PRO A 290 14.31 -13.34 -21.78
N VAL A 291 15.60 -13.54 -22.09
CA VAL A 291 16.60 -12.44 -22.20
C VAL A 291 16.16 -11.37 -23.21
N SER A 292 15.57 -11.77 -24.35
CA SER A 292 15.08 -10.82 -25.36
C SER A 292 14.02 -9.86 -24.83
N LEU A 293 13.17 -10.32 -23.88
CA LEU A 293 12.16 -9.46 -23.23
C LEU A 293 12.81 -8.55 -22.18
N LEU A 294 13.90 -9.01 -21.53
CA LEU A 294 14.65 -8.15 -20.61
C LEU A 294 15.33 -6.99 -21.36
N ASP A 295 15.84 -7.23 -22.57
CA ASP A 295 16.42 -6.19 -23.42
C ASP A 295 15.35 -5.16 -23.85
N GLU A 296 14.11 -5.60 -24.07
CA GLU A 296 12.97 -4.72 -24.32
C GLU A 296 12.66 -3.82 -23.10
N VAL A 297 12.70 -4.37 -21.88
CA VAL A 297 12.53 -3.56 -20.65
C VAL A 297 13.63 -2.51 -20.55
N ASP A 298 14.89 -2.88 -20.83
CA ASP A 298 16.02 -1.95 -20.80
C ASP A 298 15.85 -0.81 -21.82
N ALA A 299 15.34 -1.09 -23.02
CA ALA A 299 15.10 -0.09 -24.04
C ALA A 299 14.06 0.96 -23.63
N TRP A 300 13.06 0.58 -22.80
CA TRP A 300 12.04 1.49 -22.29
C TRP A 300 12.45 2.25 -21.02
N ASN A 301 13.61 1.95 -20.45
CA ASN A 301 14.15 2.68 -19.30
C ASN A 301 14.73 4.05 -19.72
N ILE A 302 13.84 4.90 -20.20
CA ILE A 302 14.16 6.28 -20.57
C ILE A 302 14.06 7.14 -19.32
N TYR A 303 15.13 7.88 -19.00
CA TYR A 303 15.18 8.84 -17.91
C TYR A 303 15.92 10.09 -18.40
N GLU A 304 15.24 10.87 -19.20
CA GLU A 304 15.78 12.04 -19.90
C GLU A 304 14.86 13.24 -19.70
N ASP A 305 15.36 14.44 -20.04
CA ASP A 305 14.52 15.63 -20.08
C ASP A 305 13.32 15.41 -21.00
N PHE A 306 12.17 15.98 -20.64
CA PHE A 306 10.90 15.68 -21.24
C PHE A 306 10.90 15.71 -22.78
N ASP A 307 11.47 16.79 -23.36
CA ASP A 307 11.46 16.97 -24.81
C ASP A 307 12.30 15.91 -25.53
N THR A 308 13.48 15.57 -24.99
CA THR A 308 14.35 14.51 -25.50
C THR A 308 13.69 13.14 -25.36
N ALA A 309 13.13 12.86 -24.18
CA ALA A 309 12.51 11.57 -23.87
C ALA A 309 11.30 11.28 -24.75
N VAL A 310 10.51 12.31 -25.13
CA VAL A 310 9.40 12.15 -26.10
C VAL A 310 9.90 11.68 -27.46
N HIS A 311 11.04 12.21 -27.92
CA HIS A 311 11.65 11.78 -29.19
C HIS A 311 12.17 10.33 -29.08
N THR A 312 12.92 10.03 -28.04
CA THR A 312 13.44 8.67 -27.79
C THR A 312 12.31 7.65 -27.71
N LEU A 313 11.24 7.98 -26.97
CA LEU A 313 10.05 7.14 -26.87
C LEU A 313 9.40 6.94 -28.24
N ALA A 314 9.26 8.00 -29.04
CA ALA A 314 8.65 7.93 -30.35
C ALA A 314 9.39 7.02 -31.33
N GLU A 315 10.72 6.86 -31.18
CA GLU A 315 11.51 5.91 -31.97
C GLU A 315 11.23 4.46 -31.63
N LEU A 316 10.90 4.16 -30.37
CA LEU A 316 10.59 2.82 -29.89
C LEU A 316 9.17 2.36 -30.25
N LEU A 317 8.25 3.30 -30.51
CA LEU A 317 6.84 3.00 -30.74
C LEU A 317 6.57 2.54 -32.18
N THR A 318 5.76 1.49 -32.29
CA THR A 318 5.15 1.10 -33.57
C THR A 318 4.13 2.17 -34.06
N PRO A 319 3.76 2.19 -35.36
CA PRO A 319 2.79 3.15 -35.89
C PRO A 319 1.43 3.09 -35.15
N GLU A 320 0.98 1.89 -34.75
CA GLU A 320 -0.28 1.72 -34.01
C GLU A 320 -0.18 2.28 -32.61
N GLU A 321 0.94 2.04 -31.91
CA GLU A 321 1.19 2.55 -30.56
C GLU A 321 1.34 4.06 -30.57
N ARG A 322 1.98 4.64 -31.58
CA ARG A 322 2.04 6.10 -31.79
C ARG A 322 0.65 6.71 -31.89
N THR A 323 -0.27 6.07 -32.60
CA THR A 323 -1.65 6.53 -32.71
C THR A 323 -2.36 6.47 -31.36
N LYS A 324 -2.19 5.38 -30.60
CA LYS A 324 -2.79 5.21 -29.27
C LYS A 324 -2.25 6.22 -28.25
N LEU A 325 -1.00 6.61 -28.34
CA LEU A 325 -0.34 7.52 -27.41
C LEU A 325 -0.34 8.99 -27.88
N ALA A 326 -0.86 9.30 -29.05
CA ALA A 326 -0.86 10.67 -29.59
C ALA A 326 -1.58 11.67 -28.67
N GLU A 327 -2.77 11.35 -28.20
CA GLU A 327 -3.53 12.19 -27.28
C GLU A 327 -2.88 12.29 -25.88
N PRO A 328 -2.51 11.17 -25.20
CA PRO A 328 -1.78 11.23 -23.94
C PRO A 328 -0.50 12.06 -24.00
N LEU A 329 0.30 11.92 -25.03
CA LEU A 329 1.56 12.68 -25.18
C LEU A 329 1.28 14.17 -25.44
N ALA A 330 0.30 14.51 -26.29
CA ALA A 330 -0.11 15.90 -26.51
C ALA A 330 -0.64 16.56 -25.22
N HIS A 331 -1.35 15.79 -24.39
CA HIS A 331 -1.78 16.25 -23.06
C HIS A 331 -0.58 16.56 -22.17
N LEU A 332 0.39 15.62 -22.04
CA LEU A 332 1.60 15.84 -21.25
C LEU A 332 2.41 17.04 -21.72
N VAL A 333 2.54 17.26 -23.05
CA VAL A 333 3.19 18.45 -23.63
C VAL A 333 2.49 19.73 -23.15
N SER A 334 1.15 19.72 -23.13
CA SER A 334 0.37 20.87 -22.64
C SER A 334 0.58 21.12 -21.16
N VAL A 335 0.62 20.06 -20.33
CA VAL A 335 0.91 20.14 -18.89
C VAL A 335 2.30 20.73 -18.64
N VAL A 336 3.33 20.25 -19.33
CA VAL A 336 4.71 20.73 -19.19
C VAL A 336 4.83 22.19 -19.60
N ARG A 337 4.19 22.58 -20.72
CA ARG A 337 4.19 23.98 -21.17
C ARG A 337 3.58 24.89 -20.11
N LEU A 338 2.41 24.55 -19.58
CA LEU A 338 1.73 25.34 -18.54
C LEU A 338 2.53 25.35 -17.23
N ALA A 339 3.15 24.25 -16.84
CA ALA A 339 4.00 24.21 -15.66
C ALA A 339 5.19 25.17 -15.78
N ARG A 340 5.80 25.27 -16.96
CA ARG A 340 6.85 26.28 -17.24
C ARG A 340 6.32 27.72 -17.14
N GLU A 341 5.11 27.98 -17.60
CA GLU A 341 4.43 29.28 -17.43
C GLU A 341 4.16 29.58 -15.95
N PHE A 342 3.90 28.56 -15.13
CA PHE A 342 3.80 28.67 -13.66
C PHE A 342 5.17 28.74 -12.95
N SER A 343 6.22 29.02 -13.69
CA SER A 343 7.60 29.23 -13.17
C SER A 343 8.28 27.97 -12.61
N VAL A 344 7.90 26.78 -13.05
CA VAL A 344 8.66 25.57 -12.76
C VAL A 344 9.97 25.60 -13.55
N GLN A 345 11.07 25.87 -12.84
CA GLN A 345 12.41 26.00 -13.44
C GLN A 345 13.20 24.69 -13.42
N SER A 346 12.78 23.70 -12.63
CA SER A 346 13.43 22.40 -12.60
C SER A 346 13.25 21.64 -13.92
N LYS A 347 14.17 20.73 -14.19
CA LYS A 347 14.01 19.77 -15.29
C LYS A 347 12.83 18.85 -14.96
N ILE A 348 12.00 18.60 -15.96
CA ILE A 348 10.90 17.64 -15.90
C ILE A 348 11.34 16.43 -16.73
N TYR A 349 11.35 15.25 -16.14
CA TYR A 349 11.73 14.01 -16.77
C TYR A 349 10.51 13.23 -17.20
N LEU A 350 10.46 12.77 -18.46
CA LEU A 350 9.48 11.77 -18.85
C LEU A 350 10.00 10.39 -18.43
N VAL A 351 9.18 9.63 -17.72
CA VAL A 351 9.53 8.30 -17.20
C VAL A 351 8.50 7.27 -17.67
N PRO A 352 8.71 6.62 -18.82
CA PRO A 352 7.73 5.68 -19.41
C PRO A 352 7.36 4.52 -18.48
N LEU A 353 8.32 4.01 -17.69
CA LEU A 353 8.14 2.89 -16.79
C LEU A 353 7.65 3.30 -15.39
N PHE A 354 7.13 4.51 -15.23
CA PHE A 354 6.57 4.96 -13.97
C PHE A 354 5.36 4.08 -13.57
N SER A 355 5.44 3.42 -12.41
CA SER A 355 4.44 2.43 -11.98
C SER A 355 3.89 2.65 -10.58
N HIS A 356 4.37 3.66 -9.83
CA HIS A 356 3.88 3.97 -8.50
C HIS A 356 2.38 4.31 -8.52
N SER A 357 1.58 3.56 -7.76
CA SER A 357 0.13 3.78 -7.63
C SER A 357 -0.62 3.88 -8.97
N HIS A 358 -0.09 3.24 -10.03
CA HIS A 358 -0.66 3.28 -11.38
C HIS A 358 -2.14 2.87 -11.44
N THR A 359 -2.58 1.99 -10.53
CA THR A 359 -3.98 1.56 -10.43
C THR A 359 -4.92 2.70 -10.07
N HIS A 360 -4.45 3.70 -9.31
CA HIS A 360 -5.23 4.88 -8.95
C HIS A 360 -5.35 5.85 -10.13
N TYR A 361 -4.31 5.94 -10.98
CA TYR A 361 -4.19 6.95 -12.04
C TYR A 361 -4.52 6.40 -13.44
N ARG A 362 -5.41 5.42 -13.53
CA ARG A 362 -5.79 4.80 -14.82
C ARG A 362 -6.27 5.85 -15.82
N ASN A 363 -5.77 5.75 -17.04
CA ASN A 363 -6.00 6.70 -18.13
C ASN A 363 -5.65 8.15 -17.77
N GLY A 364 -4.76 8.37 -16.81
CA GLY A 364 -4.40 9.68 -16.30
C GLY A 364 -2.91 9.92 -16.27
N THR A 365 -2.56 11.18 -16.06
CA THR A 365 -1.20 11.64 -15.80
C THR A 365 -0.71 11.10 -14.46
N MET A 366 0.54 10.71 -14.41
CA MET A 366 1.26 10.30 -13.20
C MET A 366 2.47 11.20 -13.00
N MET A 367 2.73 11.61 -11.78
CA MET A 367 3.82 12.50 -11.45
C MET A 367 4.48 12.12 -10.11
N ALA A 368 5.77 12.39 -9.98
CA ALA A 368 6.49 12.24 -8.74
C ALA A 368 7.59 13.27 -8.57
N VAL A 369 8.03 13.42 -7.33
CA VAL A 369 9.26 14.10 -6.99
C VAL A 369 10.18 13.07 -6.35
N SER A 370 11.36 12.93 -6.91
CA SER A 370 12.34 11.96 -6.42
C SER A 370 13.77 12.49 -6.50
N LYS A 371 14.68 11.86 -5.75
CA LYS A 371 16.12 12.07 -5.88
C LYS A 371 16.86 10.74 -5.77
N MET A 372 18.04 10.66 -6.38
CA MET A 372 18.96 9.57 -6.10
C MET A 372 19.68 9.82 -4.77
N SER A 373 19.72 8.82 -3.89
CA SER A 373 20.49 8.88 -2.64
C SER A 373 21.99 9.06 -2.91
N SER A 374 22.74 9.59 -1.94
CA SER A 374 24.16 9.93 -2.02
C SER A 374 25.11 8.79 -2.44
N GLY A 375 24.64 7.58 -2.65
CA GLY A 375 25.40 6.42 -3.15
C GLY A 375 24.87 5.84 -4.44
N GLY A 376 23.88 6.47 -5.08
CA GLY A 376 23.25 5.97 -6.30
C GLY A 376 22.51 4.62 -6.13
N LYS A 377 22.32 4.15 -4.88
CA LYS A 377 21.76 2.83 -4.57
C LYS A 377 20.25 2.82 -4.36
N HIS A 378 19.67 3.94 -4.01
CA HIS A 378 18.26 4.08 -3.74
C HIS A 378 17.73 5.36 -4.36
N ARG A 379 16.49 5.31 -4.80
CA ARG A 379 15.72 6.46 -5.22
C ARG A 379 14.73 6.80 -4.11
N ASP A 380 14.89 7.97 -3.52
CA ASP A 380 14.00 8.48 -2.51
C ASP A 380 12.84 9.20 -3.21
N VAL A 381 11.62 8.77 -2.97
CA VAL A 381 10.41 9.38 -3.51
C VAL A 381 9.78 10.22 -2.41
N LEU A 382 9.73 11.53 -2.63
CA LEU A 382 9.17 12.49 -1.67
C LEU A 382 7.65 12.64 -1.83
N ALA A 383 7.18 12.71 -3.07
CA ALA A 383 5.78 12.90 -3.38
C ALA A 383 5.39 12.12 -4.64
N VAL A 384 4.17 11.62 -4.66
CA VAL A 384 3.56 10.95 -5.79
C VAL A 384 2.16 11.51 -5.99
N GLY A 385 1.75 11.70 -7.22
CA GLY A 385 0.42 12.19 -7.56
C GLY A 385 0.03 11.81 -8.98
N GLY A 386 -1.15 12.24 -9.37
CA GLY A 386 -1.66 12.01 -10.71
C GLY A 386 -3.14 12.28 -10.82
N ARG A 387 -3.65 12.09 -12.01
CA ARG A 387 -5.04 12.26 -12.34
C ARG A 387 -5.83 10.97 -12.09
N TYR A 388 -6.90 11.04 -11.29
CA TYR A 388 -7.63 9.86 -10.81
C TYR A 388 -9.15 9.90 -11.11
N ASP A 389 -9.54 10.39 -12.27
CA ASP A 389 -10.95 10.47 -12.72
C ASP A 389 -11.62 9.09 -12.73
N GLU A 390 -10.88 8.05 -13.14
CA GLU A 390 -11.40 6.68 -13.19
C GLU A 390 -11.69 6.13 -11.80
N LEU A 391 -10.88 6.47 -10.82
CA LEU A 391 -11.09 6.12 -9.43
C LEU A 391 -12.38 6.78 -8.88
N LEU A 392 -12.61 8.05 -9.22
CA LEU A 392 -13.85 8.75 -8.88
C LEU A 392 -15.07 8.07 -9.51
N ARG A 393 -15.00 7.71 -10.79
CA ARG A 393 -16.10 7.01 -11.48
C ARG A 393 -16.46 5.67 -10.86
N ARG A 394 -15.46 4.91 -10.42
CA ARG A 394 -15.69 3.60 -9.76
C ARG A 394 -16.43 3.74 -8.44
N PHE A 395 -16.19 4.81 -7.68
CA PHE A 395 -16.89 5.07 -6.44
C PHE A 395 -18.21 5.82 -6.61
N SER A 396 -18.53 6.29 -7.83
CA SER A 396 -19.81 6.91 -8.12
C SER A 396 -20.91 5.84 -8.17
N TYR A 397 -21.80 5.86 -7.18
CA TYR A 397 -23.02 5.06 -7.24
C TYR A 397 -24.06 5.74 -8.11
N PRO A 398 -24.85 4.99 -8.89
CA PRO A 398 -26.04 5.56 -9.51
C PRO A 398 -26.93 6.12 -8.38
N ARG A 399 -27.30 7.39 -8.48
CA ARG A 399 -28.26 8.00 -7.53
C ARG A 399 -29.53 7.18 -7.58
N ILE A 400 -30.05 6.76 -6.40
CA ILE A 400 -31.35 6.11 -6.31
C ILE A 400 -32.37 7.09 -6.91
N GLY A 401 -32.93 6.77 -8.08
CA GLY A 401 -33.87 7.61 -8.81
C GLY A 401 -33.43 8.12 -10.19
N SER A 402 -32.20 7.92 -10.62
CA SER A 402 -31.84 8.15 -12.03
C SER A 402 -32.22 6.94 -12.89
N PRO A 403 -32.82 7.13 -14.07
CA PRO A 403 -33.10 6.02 -15.00
C PRO A 403 -31.78 5.30 -15.33
N GLN A 404 -31.75 3.99 -15.15
CA GLN A 404 -30.63 3.17 -15.57
C GLN A 404 -30.54 3.26 -17.11
N GLU A 405 -29.50 3.88 -17.64
CA GLU A 405 -29.14 3.64 -19.02
C GLU A 405 -28.72 2.16 -19.17
N PRO A 406 -29.26 1.45 -20.19
CA PRO A 406 -28.91 0.05 -20.39
C PRO A 406 -27.42 -0.08 -20.70
N ARG A 407 -26.74 -0.91 -19.94
CA ARG A 407 -25.36 -1.29 -20.20
C ARG A 407 -25.31 -2.05 -21.53
N HIS A 408 -24.66 -1.45 -22.51
CA HIS A 408 -24.25 -2.13 -23.75
C HIS A 408 -22.81 -2.60 -23.61
#